data_1f2bef8801ceea3c990dffa6565eb851
#
_entry.id   1f2bef8801ceea3c990dffa6565eb851
#
_cell.length_a   1.000
_cell.length_b   1.000
_cell.length_c   1.000
_cell.angle_alpha   90.00
_cell.angle_beta   90.00
_cell.angle_gamma   90.00
#
_symmetry.space_group_name_H-M   'P 1'
#
loop_
_entity.id
_entity.type
_entity.pdbx_description
1 polymer ?
#
loop_
_entity_poly.entity_id
_entity_poly.type
_entity_poly.pdbx_seq_one_letter_code
_entity_poly.pdbx_strand_id
1 'polypeptide(L)'
;ASLPDGAGNITPNAEFNFWVDPEAARVTLRSGIPIELSPLNVSRKSNLTADWYERMVEIDNPLTALLKETLGKRFEQSPERSWYMYDQIAVASLIDPSLVTTKSLYVDVNIDHGISYGVSVGGENIWPGAEGAEAMPVQYGLDWTRFIEMFIERIQLPLPASEMR
;
A
#
# COMPACT_ATOMS: atom_id res chain seq x y z
N ALA A 1 -7.36 0.66 2.24
CA ALA A 1 -8.63 0.76 1.48
C ALA A 1 -8.72 -0.34 0.41
N SER A 2 -9.93 -0.72 0.01
CA SER A 2 -10.21 -1.74 -1.01
C SER A 2 -10.84 -1.15 -2.28
N LEU A 3 -10.57 0.11 -2.57
CA LEU A 3 -11.04 0.81 -3.76
C LEU A 3 -10.16 0.51 -4.98
N PRO A 4 -10.71 0.54 -6.20
CA PRO A 4 -12.13 0.62 -6.58
C PRO A 4 -12.78 -0.75 -6.76
N ASP A 5 -12.01 -1.85 -6.74
CA ASP A 5 -12.48 -3.19 -7.14
C ASP A 5 -13.25 -3.90 -6.02
N GLY A 6 -13.40 -3.25 -4.86
CA GLY A 6 -14.21 -3.71 -3.73
C GLY A 6 -13.72 -4.96 -3.00
N ALA A 7 -12.66 -5.60 -3.46
CA ALA A 7 -12.16 -6.80 -2.82
C ALA A 7 -11.33 -6.46 -1.56
N GLY A 8 -11.78 -6.98 -0.41
CA GLY A 8 -11.09 -6.85 0.86
C GLY A 8 -9.97 -7.87 1.08
N ASN A 9 -9.37 -7.84 2.26
CA ASN A 9 -8.39 -8.82 2.73
C ASN A 9 -8.66 -9.35 4.13
N ILE A 10 -9.63 -8.76 4.85
CA ILE A 10 -10.12 -9.24 6.15
C ILE A 10 -11.57 -9.70 6.07
N THR A 11 -12.42 -9.00 5.36
CA THR A 11 -13.73 -9.44 4.92
C THR A 11 -13.76 -9.47 3.38
N PRO A 12 -14.81 -10.00 2.74
CA PRO A 12 -14.90 -9.97 1.28
C PRO A 12 -14.70 -8.57 0.68
N ASN A 13 -15.10 -7.50 1.39
CA ASN A 13 -15.10 -6.14 0.86
C ASN A 13 -14.31 -5.13 1.69
N ALA A 14 -13.90 -5.46 2.93
CA ALA A 14 -13.15 -4.54 3.79
C ALA A 14 -11.66 -4.85 3.81
N GLU A 15 -10.87 -3.80 3.84
CA GLU A 15 -9.43 -3.85 4.05
C GLU A 15 -9.14 -3.78 5.56
N PHE A 16 -8.08 -4.47 6.00
CA PHE A 16 -7.79 -4.70 7.42
C PHE A 16 -7.66 -3.41 8.23
N ASN A 17 -6.88 -2.44 7.79
CA ASN A 17 -6.68 -1.20 8.54
C ASN A 17 -7.96 -0.38 8.67
N PHE A 18 -8.77 -0.35 7.62
CA PHE A 18 -10.07 0.30 7.63
C PHE A 18 -11.11 -0.44 8.47
N TRP A 19 -11.00 -1.77 8.54
CA TRP A 19 -11.91 -2.60 9.33
C TRP A 19 -11.59 -2.57 10.83
N VAL A 20 -10.31 -2.42 11.21
CA VAL A 20 -9.89 -2.39 12.63
C VAL A 20 -10.49 -1.18 13.35
N ASP A 21 -10.50 0.00 12.71
CA ASP A 21 -11.05 1.22 13.28
C ASP A 21 -11.63 2.12 12.16
N PRO A 22 -12.84 1.81 11.66
CA PRO A 22 -13.46 2.59 10.60
C PRO A 22 -13.80 4.02 11.01
N GLU A 23 -14.12 4.23 12.29
CA GLU A 23 -14.41 5.54 12.85
C GLU A 23 -13.17 6.45 12.77
N ALA A 24 -12.00 5.96 13.18
CA ALA A 24 -10.74 6.70 13.05
C ALA A 24 -10.38 6.93 11.57
N ALA A 25 -10.58 5.93 10.71
CA ALA A 25 -10.39 6.09 9.27
C ALA A 25 -11.29 7.20 8.70
N ARG A 26 -12.57 7.23 9.08
CA ARG A 26 -13.52 8.27 8.64
C ARG A 26 -13.13 9.66 9.11
N VAL A 27 -12.72 9.80 10.38
CA VAL A 27 -12.23 11.06 10.92
C VAL A 27 -11.01 11.55 10.15
N THR A 28 -10.08 10.66 9.85
CA THR A 28 -8.88 10.99 9.06
C THR A 28 -9.23 11.44 7.64
N LEU A 29 -10.09 10.69 6.93
CA LEU A 29 -10.51 11.02 5.56
C LEU A 29 -11.22 12.37 5.45
N ARG A 30 -11.90 12.79 6.52
CA ARG A 30 -12.68 14.04 6.59
C ARG A 30 -11.96 15.19 7.32
N SER A 31 -10.66 15.04 7.58
CA SER A 31 -9.89 15.98 8.42
C SER A 31 -9.45 17.27 7.71
N GLY A 32 -9.57 17.34 6.38
CA GLY A 32 -9.04 18.45 5.56
C GLY A 32 -7.53 18.43 5.38
N ILE A 33 -6.81 17.43 5.92
CA ILE A 33 -5.37 17.27 5.63
C ILE A 33 -5.18 16.71 4.22
N PRO A 34 -4.12 17.08 3.50
CA PRO A 34 -3.81 16.47 2.21
C PRO A 34 -3.56 14.96 2.36
N ILE A 35 -4.37 14.14 1.68
CA ILE A 35 -4.29 12.68 1.70
C ILE A 35 -4.14 12.17 0.27
N GLU A 36 -3.22 11.23 0.05
CA GLU A 36 -3.18 10.35 -1.10
C GLU A 36 -3.35 8.90 -0.63
N LEU A 37 -4.29 8.16 -1.23
CA LEU A 37 -4.54 6.78 -0.87
C LEU A 37 -3.81 5.80 -1.76
N SER A 38 -3.09 4.85 -1.11
CA SER A 38 -2.49 3.67 -1.74
C SER A 38 -3.30 2.42 -1.35
N PRO A 39 -4.40 2.10 -2.06
CA PRO A 39 -5.31 1.04 -1.67
C PRO A 39 -4.86 -0.35 -2.15
N LEU A 40 -5.57 -1.42 -1.71
CA LEU A 40 -5.26 -2.81 -2.06
C LEU A 40 -5.16 -3.07 -3.57
N ASN A 41 -5.96 -2.40 -4.38
CA ASN A 41 -5.93 -2.57 -5.83
C ASN A 41 -4.59 -2.17 -6.46
N VAL A 42 -3.88 -1.18 -5.91
CA VAL A 42 -2.53 -0.83 -6.37
C VAL A 42 -1.49 -1.76 -5.77
N SER A 43 -1.61 -2.11 -4.48
CA SER A 43 -0.70 -3.07 -3.83
C SER A 43 -0.72 -4.44 -4.49
N ARG A 44 -1.87 -4.89 -4.97
CA ARG A 44 -2.03 -6.15 -5.70
C ARG A 44 -1.39 -6.15 -7.11
N LYS A 45 -0.94 -5.01 -7.59
CA LYS A 45 -0.13 -4.91 -8.83
C LYS A 45 1.35 -5.15 -8.56
N SER A 46 1.77 -5.17 -7.31
CA SER A 46 3.12 -5.58 -6.93
C SER A 46 3.22 -7.11 -6.93
N ASN A 47 4.37 -7.61 -7.31
CA ASN A 47 4.60 -9.04 -7.48
C ASN A 47 6.03 -9.40 -7.07
N LEU A 48 6.32 -9.34 -5.76
CA LEU A 48 7.62 -9.72 -5.22
C LEU A 48 7.76 -11.24 -5.26
N THR A 49 8.44 -11.73 -6.29
CA THR A 49 8.78 -13.14 -6.49
C THR A 49 10.11 -13.50 -5.82
N ALA A 50 10.47 -14.78 -5.79
CA ALA A 50 11.76 -15.26 -5.31
C ALA A 50 12.93 -14.61 -6.08
N ASP A 51 12.84 -14.50 -7.42
CA ASP A 51 13.88 -13.87 -8.24
C ASP A 51 14.13 -12.40 -7.85
N TRP A 52 13.05 -11.64 -7.59
CA TRP A 52 13.19 -10.27 -7.11
C TRP A 52 13.78 -10.21 -5.70
N TYR A 53 13.38 -11.14 -4.83
CA TYR A 53 13.95 -11.25 -3.49
C TYR A 53 15.45 -11.56 -3.53
N GLU A 54 15.89 -12.51 -4.36
CA GLU A 54 17.31 -12.85 -4.52
C GLU A 54 18.12 -11.64 -4.96
N ARG A 55 17.67 -10.91 -5.97
CA ARG A 55 18.29 -9.64 -6.40
C ARG A 55 18.33 -8.60 -5.29
N MET A 56 17.26 -8.50 -4.51
CA MET A 56 17.15 -7.55 -3.40
C MET A 56 18.22 -7.79 -2.33
N VAL A 57 18.57 -9.03 -2.06
CA VAL A 57 19.51 -9.42 -1.00
C VAL A 57 20.90 -9.80 -1.51
N GLU A 58 21.22 -9.52 -2.77
CA GLU A 58 22.49 -9.86 -3.42
C GLU A 58 23.69 -9.18 -2.75
N ILE A 59 23.55 -7.92 -2.34
CA ILE A 59 24.60 -7.16 -1.67
C ILE A 59 24.42 -7.25 -0.16
N ASP A 60 25.49 -7.59 0.57
CA ASP A 60 25.46 -7.65 2.03
C ASP A 60 25.59 -6.27 2.66
N ASN A 61 24.55 -5.85 3.36
CA ASN A 61 24.52 -4.68 4.22
C ASN A 61 23.49 -4.89 5.35
N PRO A 62 23.40 -4.03 6.36
CA PRO A 62 22.47 -4.22 7.48
C PRO A 62 20.99 -4.34 7.09
N LEU A 63 20.55 -3.62 6.02
CA LEU A 63 19.16 -3.70 5.54
C LEU A 63 18.88 -5.04 4.85
N THR A 64 19.77 -5.48 3.98
CA THR A 64 19.62 -6.77 3.29
C THR A 64 19.76 -7.95 4.25
N ALA A 65 20.58 -7.84 5.30
CA ALA A 65 20.65 -8.83 6.37
C ALA A 65 19.31 -8.95 7.11
N LEU A 66 18.67 -7.82 7.46
CA LEU A 66 17.33 -7.79 8.06
C LEU A 66 16.28 -8.41 7.12
N LEU A 67 16.34 -8.12 5.82
CA LEU A 67 15.43 -8.71 4.83
C LEU A 67 15.63 -10.23 4.71
N LYS A 68 16.87 -10.73 4.75
CA LYS A 68 17.16 -12.17 4.79
C LYS A 68 16.55 -12.83 6.02
N GLU A 69 16.66 -12.21 7.18
CA GLU A 69 16.10 -12.74 8.42
C GLU A 69 14.56 -12.75 8.42
N THR A 70 13.93 -11.68 7.91
CA THR A 70 12.47 -11.49 7.99
C THR A 70 11.70 -12.14 6.85
N LEU A 71 12.23 -12.10 5.64
CA LEU A 71 11.56 -12.60 4.42
C LEU A 71 12.11 -13.94 3.94
N GLY A 72 13.39 -14.26 4.24
CA GLY A 72 14.05 -15.45 3.72
C GLY A 72 13.25 -16.73 3.95
N LYS A 73 12.79 -16.95 5.17
CA LYS A 73 11.97 -18.13 5.51
C LYS A 73 10.68 -18.25 4.70
N ARG A 74 10.08 -17.13 4.29
CA ARG A 74 8.85 -17.13 3.48
C ARG A 74 9.12 -17.64 2.08
N PHE A 75 10.23 -17.23 1.48
CA PHE A 75 10.63 -17.66 0.15
C PHE A 75 11.17 -19.10 0.16
N GLU A 76 11.89 -19.52 1.23
CA GLU A 76 12.30 -20.92 1.41
C GLU A 76 11.09 -21.88 1.50
N GLN A 77 10.04 -21.49 2.21
CA GLN A 77 8.84 -22.32 2.42
C GLN A 77 7.87 -22.31 1.24
N SER A 78 7.87 -21.27 0.44
CA SER A 78 6.94 -21.08 -0.67
C SER A 78 7.59 -20.28 -1.80
N PRO A 79 8.60 -20.86 -2.49
CA PRO A 79 9.35 -20.15 -3.53
C PRO A 79 8.50 -19.79 -4.75
N GLU A 80 7.43 -20.54 -5.01
CA GLU A 80 6.49 -20.30 -6.09
C GLU A 80 5.52 -19.15 -5.81
N ARG A 81 5.44 -18.70 -4.55
CA ARG A 81 4.49 -17.66 -4.12
C ARG A 81 5.10 -16.28 -4.31
N SER A 82 4.29 -15.35 -4.79
CA SER A 82 4.62 -13.92 -4.76
C SER A 82 3.97 -13.21 -3.58
N TRP A 83 4.56 -12.09 -3.18
CA TRP A 83 4.11 -11.28 -2.06
C TRP A 83 3.80 -9.86 -2.51
N TYR A 84 2.76 -9.28 -1.93
CA TYR A 84 2.43 -7.89 -2.19
C TYR A 84 3.29 -6.94 -1.35
N MET A 85 3.59 -5.78 -1.92
CA MET A 85 4.22 -4.67 -1.22
C MET A 85 3.15 -3.60 -1.00
N TYR A 86 3.06 -3.09 0.20
CA TYR A 86 2.00 -2.16 0.62
C TYR A 86 2.60 -0.78 0.94
N ASP A 87 3.14 -0.63 2.13
CA ASP A 87 3.68 0.63 2.64
C ASP A 87 4.85 1.13 1.80
N GLN A 88 5.62 0.21 1.21
CA GLN A 88 6.74 0.55 0.34
C GLN A 88 6.28 1.31 -0.90
N ILE A 89 5.12 0.97 -1.48
CA ILE A 89 4.54 1.69 -2.62
C ILE A 89 4.13 3.10 -2.20
N ALA A 90 3.48 3.24 -1.04
CA ALA A 90 3.07 4.54 -0.53
C ALA A 90 4.28 5.47 -0.29
N VAL A 91 5.37 4.95 0.27
CA VAL A 91 6.61 5.72 0.44
C VAL A 91 7.28 6.04 -0.90
N ALA A 92 7.31 5.06 -1.81
CA ALA A 92 7.94 5.25 -3.12
C ALA A 92 7.23 6.31 -3.96
N SER A 93 5.90 6.38 -3.90
CA SER A 93 5.13 7.40 -4.61
C SER A 93 5.37 8.83 -4.11
N LEU A 94 5.77 9.00 -2.84
CA LEU A 94 6.23 10.29 -2.32
C LEU A 94 7.59 10.71 -2.88
N ILE A 95 8.46 9.73 -3.18
CA ILE A 95 9.80 9.96 -3.73
C ILE A 95 9.72 10.23 -5.24
N ASP A 96 8.97 9.41 -5.94
CA ASP A 96 8.72 9.52 -7.38
C ASP A 96 7.21 9.31 -7.68
N PRO A 97 6.43 10.38 -7.74
CA PRO A 97 4.99 10.30 -8.02
C PRO A 97 4.66 9.68 -9.39
N SER A 98 5.62 9.65 -10.32
CA SER A 98 5.40 9.07 -11.65
C SER A 98 5.35 7.53 -11.66
N LEU A 99 5.67 6.88 -10.54
CA LEU A 99 5.53 5.43 -10.36
C LEU A 99 4.07 4.96 -10.32
N VAL A 100 3.16 5.86 -9.98
CA VAL A 100 1.74 5.54 -9.83
C VAL A 100 0.88 6.41 -10.73
N THR A 101 -0.28 5.90 -11.11
CA THR A 101 -1.35 6.72 -11.69
C THR A 101 -2.45 6.89 -10.67
N THR A 102 -3.01 8.10 -10.58
CA THR A 102 -4.05 8.44 -9.60
C THR A 102 -5.34 8.89 -10.29
N LYS A 103 -6.45 8.73 -9.58
CA LYS A 103 -7.73 9.38 -9.88
C LYS A 103 -8.19 10.15 -8.67
N SER A 104 -8.80 11.32 -8.90
CA SER A 104 -9.46 12.06 -7.81
C SER A 104 -10.81 11.43 -7.53
N LEU A 105 -11.01 10.95 -6.30
CA LEU A 105 -12.28 10.38 -5.85
C LEU A 105 -12.68 11.02 -4.52
N TYR A 106 -13.97 11.20 -4.34
CA TYR A 106 -14.55 11.34 -3.00
C TYR A 106 -14.45 9.98 -2.32
N VAL A 107 -13.91 9.95 -1.10
CA VAL A 107 -13.71 8.70 -0.35
C VAL A 107 -14.32 8.78 1.02
N ASP A 108 -15.00 7.72 1.42
CA ASP A 108 -15.54 7.55 2.76
C ASP A 108 -15.45 6.09 3.20
N VAL A 109 -15.78 5.80 4.45
CA VAL A 109 -15.83 4.47 5.01
C VAL A 109 -17.16 4.22 5.72
N ASN A 110 -17.69 3.02 5.57
CA ASN A 110 -18.90 2.62 6.26
C ASN A 110 -18.59 2.31 7.73
N ILE A 111 -19.26 3.03 8.64
CA ILE A 111 -19.18 2.85 10.10
C ILE A 111 -20.44 2.21 10.70
N ASP A 112 -21.44 1.86 9.88
CA ASP A 112 -22.63 1.17 10.34
C ASP A 112 -22.28 -0.29 10.67
N HIS A 113 -22.59 -0.71 11.90
CA HIS A 113 -22.32 -2.08 12.33
C HIS A 113 -23.17 -3.08 11.52
N GLY A 114 -22.50 -3.91 10.74
CA GLY A 114 -23.11 -4.90 9.88
C GLY A 114 -22.07 -5.54 8.96
N ILE A 115 -22.54 -6.22 7.91
CA ILE A 115 -21.67 -6.95 6.96
C ILE A 115 -20.73 -6.05 6.16
N SER A 116 -21.02 -4.75 6.09
CA SER A 116 -20.24 -3.74 5.36
C SER A 116 -19.41 -2.83 6.27
N TYR A 117 -19.32 -3.14 7.58
CA TYR A 117 -18.50 -2.35 8.51
C TYR A 117 -17.04 -2.30 8.04
N GLY A 118 -16.46 -1.12 8.00
CA GLY A 118 -15.09 -0.88 7.53
C GLY A 118 -14.89 -0.94 6.01
N VAL A 119 -15.96 -1.05 5.23
CA VAL A 119 -15.86 -0.98 3.77
C VAL A 119 -15.57 0.45 3.34
N SER A 120 -14.47 0.68 2.65
CA SER A 120 -14.18 1.95 2.00
C SER A 120 -14.99 2.10 0.70
N VAL A 121 -15.58 3.25 0.51
CA VAL A 121 -16.40 3.60 -0.65
C VAL A 121 -15.78 4.80 -1.35
N GLY A 122 -15.74 4.79 -2.67
CA GLY A 122 -15.22 5.90 -3.46
C GLY A 122 -16.03 6.14 -4.74
N GLY A 123 -16.18 7.40 -5.10
CA GLY A 123 -16.89 7.81 -6.29
C GLY A 123 -16.32 9.10 -6.89
N GLU A 124 -16.53 9.29 -8.22
CA GLU A 124 -16.12 10.52 -8.91
C GLU A 124 -16.97 11.73 -8.49
N ASN A 125 -18.16 11.48 -7.95
CA ASN A 125 -19.06 12.48 -7.42
C ASN A 125 -19.47 12.11 -6.00
N ILE A 126 -19.82 13.11 -5.19
CA ILE A 126 -20.40 12.89 -3.86
C ILE A 126 -21.78 12.23 -3.99
N TRP A 127 -22.13 11.36 -3.06
CA TRP A 127 -23.39 10.62 -3.05
C TRP A 127 -24.18 10.86 -1.75
N PRO A 128 -25.49 10.58 -1.73
CA PRO A 128 -26.28 10.67 -0.50
C PRO A 128 -25.73 9.80 0.63
N GLY A 129 -25.53 10.39 1.80
CA GLY A 129 -24.92 9.75 2.98
C GLY A 129 -23.41 9.93 3.09
N ALA A 130 -22.75 10.51 2.08
CA ALA A 130 -21.33 10.84 2.10
C ALA A 130 -21.08 12.35 2.27
N GLU A 131 -22.02 13.07 2.86
CA GLU A 131 -21.87 14.50 3.17
C GLU A 131 -20.66 14.68 4.11
N GLY A 132 -19.68 15.47 3.66
CA GLY A 132 -18.39 15.65 4.35
C GLY A 132 -17.29 14.71 3.88
N ALA A 133 -17.51 13.82 2.89
CA ALA A 133 -16.43 13.15 2.19
C ALA A 133 -15.63 14.16 1.36
N GLU A 134 -14.32 13.99 1.32
CA GLU A 134 -13.42 14.85 0.58
C GLU A 134 -12.86 14.14 -0.66
N ALA A 135 -12.60 14.92 -1.71
CA ALA A 135 -11.97 14.42 -2.91
C ALA A 135 -10.46 14.34 -2.68
N MET A 136 -9.87 13.19 -2.97
CA MET A 136 -8.44 12.94 -2.80
C MET A 136 -7.87 12.08 -3.93
N PRO A 137 -6.55 12.18 -4.21
CA PRO A 137 -5.89 11.25 -5.11
C PRO A 137 -5.96 9.83 -4.57
N VAL A 138 -6.41 8.91 -5.41
CA VAL A 138 -6.43 7.46 -5.13
C VAL A 138 -5.60 6.76 -6.19
N GLN A 139 -4.61 6.00 -5.77
CA GLN A 139 -3.71 5.28 -6.66
C GLN A 139 -4.43 4.11 -7.35
N TYR A 140 -4.24 3.99 -8.66
CA TYR A 140 -4.88 2.99 -9.53
C TYR A 140 -3.88 2.13 -10.28
N GLY A 141 -2.80 2.72 -10.76
CA GLY A 141 -1.75 2.04 -11.51
C GLY A 141 -0.42 2.09 -10.79
N LEU A 142 0.44 1.11 -11.09
CA LEU A 142 1.80 1.00 -10.60
C LEU A 142 2.71 0.57 -11.75
N ASP A 143 3.75 1.32 -11.99
CA ASP A 143 4.89 0.85 -12.78
C ASP A 143 5.76 -0.06 -11.89
N TRP A 144 5.36 -1.34 -11.85
CA TRP A 144 5.98 -2.32 -10.99
C TRP A 144 7.48 -2.47 -11.23
N THR A 145 7.90 -2.52 -12.49
CA THR A 145 9.30 -2.74 -12.84
C THR A 145 10.17 -1.59 -12.36
N ARG A 146 9.78 -0.35 -12.63
CA ARG A 146 10.50 0.83 -12.14
C ARG A 146 10.50 0.90 -10.62
N PHE A 147 9.37 0.61 -9.98
CA PHE A 147 9.27 0.63 -8.53
C PHE A 147 10.23 -0.37 -7.88
N ILE A 148 10.22 -1.64 -8.31
CA ILE A 148 11.05 -2.67 -7.66
C ILE A 148 12.53 -2.44 -7.92
N GLU A 149 12.92 -1.97 -9.10
CA GLU A 149 14.31 -1.62 -9.40
C GLU A 149 14.78 -0.44 -8.56
N MET A 150 14.01 0.64 -8.45
CA MET A 150 14.32 1.76 -7.58
C MET A 150 14.41 1.33 -6.11
N PHE A 151 13.53 0.44 -5.66
CA PHE A 151 13.53 -0.07 -4.29
C PHE A 151 14.82 -0.87 -4.00
N ILE A 152 15.19 -1.80 -4.89
CA ILE A 152 16.42 -2.60 -4.77
C ILE A 152 17.66 -1.70 -4.76
N GLU A 153 17.75 -0.76 -5.70
CA GLU A 153 18.86 0.19 -5.76
C GLU A 153 19.04 0.92 -4.43
N ARG A 154 17.97 1.42 -3.85
CA ARG A 154 18.03 2.20 -2.61
C ARG A 154 18.40 1.38 -1.39
N ILE A 155 17.88 0.16 -1.23
CA ILE A 155 18.22 -0.68 -0.06
C ILE A 155 19.65 -1.25 -0.15
N GLN A 156 20.24 -1.29 -1.34
CA GLN A 156 21.62 -1.72 -1.56
C GLN A 156 22.65 -0.60 -1.42
N LEU A 157 22.21 0.66 -1.30
CA LEU A 157 23.12 1.78 -1.02
C LEU A 157 23.76 1.63 0.37
N PRO A 158 25.03 2.09 0.52
CA PRO A 158 25.66 2.17 1.84
C PRO A 158 24.83 3.07 2.77
N LEU A 159 24.65 2.65 4.02
CA LEU A 159 24.01 3.51 5.02
C LEU A 159 24.86 4.75 5.28
N PRO A 160 24.24 5.93 5.50
CA PRO A 160 24.96 7.14 5.91
C PRO A 160 25.77 6.88 7.17
N ALA A 161 27.02 7.31 7.21
CA ALA A 161 27.95 7.09 8.33
C ALA A 161 27.44 7.64 9.68
N SER A 162 26.47 8.55 9.69
CA SER A 162 25.81 9.09 10.89
C SER A 162 24.82 8.12 11.57
N GLU A 163 24.39 7.07 10.87
CA GLU A 163 23.36 6.12 11.35
C GLU A 163 23.98 4.81 11.90
N MET A 164 25.32 4.70 11.86
CA MET A 164 26.04 3.51 12.38
C MET A 164 26.52 3.68 13.82
N ARG A 165 25.92 4.55 14.63
CA ARG A 165 26.30 4.76 16.04
C ARG A 165 25.25 4.19 17.00
#